data_d4228cb9bec7b427a4d4506c9dbc4b43
#
_entry.id   d4228cb9bec7b427a4d4506c9dbc4b43
#
_cell.length_a   1.000
_cell.length_b   1.000
_cell.length_c   1.000
_cell.angle_alpha   90.00
_cell.angle_beta   90.00
_cell.angle_gamma   90.00
#
_symmetry.space_group_name_H-M   'P 1'
#
loop_
_entity.id
_entity.type
_entity.pdbx_description
1 polymer ?
#
loop_
_entity_poly.entity_id
_entity_poly.type
_entity_poly.pdbx_seq_one_letter_code
_entity_poly.pdbx_strand_id
1 'polypeptide(L)'
;MTSIEITGPAGAPTVVVLGGISSSRHVTATATNPSPGWWNGFVGPRKPIDTLQFRVVSMDYLGGNGDDALSTHHQASALLDALDESGIEQLHAVVGASYGGMVALSLAELHPTRVERLIVIGAAHQSTPSATAHRSLQRKVVELGFRVGLESEALAIARGMAMTTYSTSRELESRFDFDDPLEREREIERFLARAGAQFVSRCSPGRFLALSRSLDRHCVNPAGITCRTLLIGVTEDYLVPPSQLRELAANISGPCELALVSSIHGHDAFLEDQSLIAPIVQRALLSRVRAAA
;
A
#
# COMPACT_ATOMS: atom_id res chain seq x y z
N MET A 1 11.28 -17.89 -0.81
CA MET A 1 10.22 -17.55 -1.78
C MET A 1 9.14 -16.74 -1.08
N THR A 2 8.53 -15.79 -1.76
CA THR A 2 7.37 -15.10 -1.24
C THR A 2 6.13 -15.98 -1.42
N SER A 3 5.18 -15.87 -0.48
CA SER A 3 3.90 -16.58 -0.60
C SER A 3 2.88 -15.67 -1.29
N ILE A 4 2.17 -16.21 -2.27
CA ILE A 4 1.05 -15.52 -2.94
C ILE A 4 -0.28 -16.21 -2.63
N GLU A 5 -1.38 -15.46 -2.72
CA GLU A 5 -2.75 -15.98 -2.72
C GLU A 5 -3.42 -15.59 -4.04
N ILE A 6 -4.07 -16.55 -4.66
CA ILE A 6 -4.76 -16.38 -5.94
C ILE A 6 -6.24 -16.67 -5.76
N THR A 7 -7.11 -15.77 -6.23
CA THR A 7 -8.57 -15.96 -6.22
C THR A 7 -9.17 -15.51 -7.54
N GLY A 8 -10.35 -16.04 -7.88
CA GLY A 8 -11.03 -15.79 -9.16
C GLY A 8 -10.72 -16.84 -10.23
N PRO A 9 -11.33 -16.74 -11.44
CA PRO A 9 -11.22 -17.75 -12.49
C PRO A 9 -9.81 -17.84 -13.09
N ALA A 10 -9.28 -19.05 -13.27
CA ALA A 10 -7.90 -19.26 -13.75
C ALA A 10 -7.63 -18.66 -15.14
N GLY A 11 -8.63 -18.61 -16.03
CA GLY A 11 -8.50 -18.04 -17.39
C GLY A 11 -8.84 -16.54 -17.48
N ALA A 12 -9.19 -15.89 -16.37
CA ALA A 12 -9.52 -14.46 -16.37
C ALA A 12 -8.25 -13.59 -16.41
N PRO A 13 -8.36 -12.32 -16.89
CA PRO A 13 -7.26 -11.37 -16.85
C PRO A 13 -6.72 -11.22 -15.41
N THR A 14 -5.38 -11.28 -15.26
CA THR A 14 -4.75 -11.25 -13.93
C THR A 14 -4.56 -9.82 -13.44
N VAL A 15 -5.03 -9.54 -12.24
CA VAL A 15 -4.84 -8.29 -11.50
C VAL A 15 -4.04 -8.58 -10.22
N VAL A 16 -2.86 -8.00 -10.10
CA VAL A 16 -2.09 -8.02 -8.86
C VAL A 16 -2.59 -6.90 -7.94
N VAL A 17 -2.81 -7.21 -6.65
CA VAL A 17 -3.27 -6.25 -5.64
C VAL A 17 -2.30 -6.21 -4.48
N LEU A 18 -1.70 -5.05 -4.21
CA LEU A 18 -0.67 -4.83 -3.21
C LEU A 18 -1.07 -3.70 -2.26
N GLY A 19 -1.02 -3.94 -0.97
CA GLY A 19 -1.40 -2.96 0.06
C GLY A 19 -0.21 -2.34 0.80
N GLY A 20 -0.48 -1.64 1.89
CA GLY A 20 0.53 -1.06 2.78
C GLY A 20 1.41 -2.13 3.47
N ILE A 21 2.38 -1.68 4.27
CA ILE A 21 3.33 -2.59 4.96
C ILE A 21 2.67 -3.59 5.92
N SER A 22 1.45 -3.34 6.34
CA SER A 22 0.66 -4.22 7.22
C SER A 22 -0.23 -5.20 6.47
N SER A 23 -0.28 -5.12 5.14
CA SER A 23 -1.07 -6.04 4.33
C SER A 23 -0.40 -7.41 4.22
N SER A 24 -1.22 -8.41 3.94
CA SER A 24 -0.80 -9.77 3.65
C SER A 24 -1.28 -10.19 2.26
N ARG A 25 -0.94 -11.40 1.84
CA ARG A 25 -1.49 -12.00 0.62
C ARG A 25 -3.01 -12.17 0.67
N HIS A 26 -3.62 -12.18 1.86
CA HIS A 26 -5.06 -12.35 2.04
C HIS A 26 -5.79 -11.01 1.86
N VAL A 27 -6.17 -10.69 0.61
CA VAL A 27 -6.79 -9.42 0.24
C VAL A 27 -8.30 -9.40 0.42
N THR A 28 -8.95 -10.56 0.26
CA THR A 28 -10.41 -10.73 0.38
C THR A 28 -10.76 -12.12 0.88
N ALA A 29 -11.95 -12.28 1.45
CA ALA A 29 -12.46 -13.59 1.81
C ALA A 29 -12.56 -14.50 0.59
N THR A 30 -12.13 -15.77 0.75
CA THR A 30 -12.15 -16.80 -0.28
C THR A 30 -12.87 -18.07 0.23
N ALA A 31 -13.15 -19.03 -0.64
CA ALA A 31 -13.75 -20.30 -0.24
C ALA A 31 -12.84 -21.11 0.72
N THR A 32 -11.52 -20.97 0.58
CA THR A 32 -10.53 -21.67 1.42
C THR A 32 -10.15 -20.88 2.68
N ASN A 33 -10.32 -19.55 2.67
CA ASN A 33 -10.14 -18.67 3.82
C ASN A 33 -11.29 -17.68 3.90
N PRO A 34 -12.36 -17.96 4.67
CA PRO A 34 -13.55 -17.11 4.76
C PRO A 34 -13.35 -15.86 5.64
N SER A 35 -12.22 -15.70 6.33
CA SER A 35 -11.94 -14.51 7.12
C SER A 35 -11.87 -13.28 6.21
N PRO A 36 -12.25 -12.08 6.69
CA PRO A 36 -12.11 -10.87 5.92
C PRO A 36 -10.65 -10.57 5.59
N GLY A 37 -10.34 -10.34 4.30
CA GLY A 37 -9.05 -9.84 3.89
C GLY A 37 -8.87 -8.35 4.19
N TRP A 38 -7.63 -7.85 4.04
CA TRP A 38 -7.31 -6.46 4.39
C TRP A 38 -8.00 -5.41 3.50
N TRP A 39 -8.46 -5.79 2.31
CA TRP A 39 -9.23 -4.91 1.41
C TRP A 39 -10.58 -5.52 0.99
N ASN A 40 -11.17 -6.26 1.90
CA ASN A 40 -12.41 -7.02 1.65
C ASN A 40 -13.59 -6.15 1.17
N GLY A 41 -13.60 -4.85 1.46
CA GLY A 41 -14.58 -3.89 0.91
C GLY A 41 -14.38 -3.57 -0.58
N PHE A 42 -13.15 -3.68 -1.08
CA PHE A 42 -12.75 -3.23 -2.41
C PHE A 42 -12.54 -4.37 -3.41
N VAL A 43 -12.12 -5.54 -2.92
CA VAL A 43 -11.84 -6.75 -3.72
C VAL A 43 -12.86 -7.83 -3.38
N GLY A 44 -13.41 -8.50 -4.38
CA GLY A 44 -14.36 -9.60 -4.18
C GLY A 44 -15.45 -9.64 -5.25
N PRO A 45 -16.41 -10.56 -5.17
CA PRO A 45 -17.51 -10.65 -6.12
C PRO A 45 -18.31 -9.35 -6.20
N ARG A 46 -18.45 -8.78 -7.42
CA ARG A 46 -19.18 -7.53 -7.71
C ARG A 46 -18.64 -6.30 -6.97
N LYS A 47 -17.38 -6.33 -6.52
CA LYS A 47 -16.69 -5.19 -5.92
C LYS A 47 -15.87 -4.43 -6.96
N PRO A 48 -15.26 -3.28 -6.62
CA PRO A 48 -14.43 -2.51 -7.56
C PRO A 48 -13.39 -3.34 -8.31
N ILE A 49 -12.72 -4.28 -7.63
CA ILE A 49 -11.91 -5.32 -8.26
C ILE A 49 -12.70 -6.63 -8.15
N ASP A 50 -13.44 -6.94 -9.22
CA ASP A 50 -14.42 -8.02 -9.23
C ASP A 50 -13.75 -9.38 -9.48
N THR A 51 -13.71 -10.23 -8.45
CA THR A 51 -13.15 -11.59 -8.54
C THR A 51 -13.98 -12.56 -9.39
N LEU A 52 -15.15 -12.18 -9.89
CA LEU A 52 -15.86 -12.93 -10.92
C LEU A 52 -15.32 -12.65 -12.33
N GLN A 53 -14.68 -11.48 -12.53
CA GLN A 53 -14.15 -11.03 -13.82
C GLN A 53 -12.62 -11.12 -13.90
N PHE A 54 -11.94 -11.03 -12.77
CA PHE A 54 -10.49 -11.00 -12.69
C PHE A 54 -9.92 -12.14 -11.84
N ARG A 55 -8.77 -12.66 -12.26
CA ARG A 55 -7.90 -13.48 -11.43
C ARG A 55 -7.04 -12.54 -10.58
N VAL A 56 -7.34 -12.46 -9.28
CA VAL A 56 -6.65 -11.57 -8.34
C VAL A 56 -5.51 -12.30 -7.67
N VAL A 57 -4.33 -11.67 -7.64
CA VAL A 57 -3.12 -12.16 -6.98
C VAL A 57 -2.65 -11.14 -5.96
N SER A 58 -2.31 -11.57 -4.76
CA SER A 58 -1.64 -10.75 -3.75
C SER A 58 -0.52 -11.54 -3.08
N MET A 59 0.43 -10.85 -2.42
CA MET A 59 1.63 -11.46 -1.84
C MET A 59 1.83 -11.09 -0.39
N ASP A 60 2.56 -11.95 0.34
CA ASP A 60 3.21 -11.58 1.58
C ASP A 60 4.57 -10.93 1.25
N TYR A 61 4.79 -9.72 1.74
CA TYR A 61 6.08 -9.06 1.53
C TYR A 61 7.22 -9.82 2.22
N LEU A 62 8.37 -9.88 1.58
CA LEU A 62 9.61 -10.31 2.21
C LEU A 62 9.94 -9.40 3.40
N GLY A 63 10.69 -9.91 4.35
CA GLY A 63 11.15 -9.20 5.53
C GLY A 63 10.82 -9.96 6.81
N GLY A 64 11.68 -9.82 7.81
CA GLY A 64 11.48 -10.45 9.12
C GLY A 64 12.74 -10.96 9.81
N ASN A 65 13.81 -11.20 9.08
CA ASN A 65 15.04 -11.81 9.62
C ASN A 65 16.25 -10.86 9.65
N GLY A 66 16.00 -9.54 9.83
CA GLY A 66 17.08 -8.55 9.91
C GLY A 66 17.75 -8.24 8.55
N ASP A 67 17.03 -8.45 7.45
CA ASP A 67 17.52 -8.12 6.12
C ASP A 67 17.47 -6.59 5.91
N ASP A 68 18.56 -5.95 6.28
CA ASP A 68 18.74 -4.50 6.16
C ASP A 68 18.87 -4.03 4.69
N ALA A 69 19.07 -4.94 3.75
CA ALA A 69 19.22 -4.64 2.32
C ALA A 69 17.92 -4.69 1.52
N LEU A 70 16.78 -5.05 2.13
CA LEU A 70 15.51 -5.20 1.46
C LEU A 70 15.08 -3.89 0.78
N SER A 71 14.71 -3.95 -0.51
CA SER A 71 14.17 -2.86 -1.30
C SER A 71 12.83 -3.22 -1.93
N THR A 72 12.14 -2.24 -2.48
CA THR A 72 10.91 -2.46 -3.27
C THR A 72 11.19 -3.24 -4.56
N HIS A 73 12.39 -3.12 -5.13
CA HIS A 73 12.83 -3.94 -6.27
C HIS A 73 12.98 -5.42 -5.88
N HIS A 74 13.52 -5.73 -4.70
CA HIS A 74 13.57 -7.11 -4.21
C HIS A 74 12.16 -7.70 -4.02
N GLN A 75 11.20 -6.89 -3.53
CA GLN A 75 9.79 -7.30 -3.44
C GLN A 75 9.19 -7.57 -4.81
N ALA A 76 9.44 -6.69 -5.79
CA ALA A 76 8.96 -6.82 -7.16
C ALA A 76 9.52 -8.08 -7.83
N SER A 77 10.83 -8.34 -7.68
CA SER A 77 11.46 -9.56 -8.21
C SER A 77 10.88 -10.82 -7.58
N ALA A 78 10.72 -10.85 -6.25
CA ALA A 78 10.13 -12.00 -5.57
C ALA A 78 8.66 -12.25 -5.96
N LEU A 79 7.90 -11.18 -6.22
CA LEU A 79 6.55 -11.32 -6.77
C LEU A 79 6.59 -11.91 -8.18
N LEU A 80 7.50 -11.41 -9.04
CA LEU A 80 7.64 -11.91 -10.41
C LEU A 80 7.98 -13.39 -10.44
N ASP A 81 8.95 -13.83 -9.62
CA ASP A 81 9.32 -15.24 -9.49
C ASP A 81 8.11 -16.11 -9.13
N ALA A 82 7.30 -15.68 -8.16
CA ALA A 82 6.10 -16.40 -7.75
C ALA A 82 4.99 -16.42 -8.83
N LEU A 83 4.88 -15.36 -9.64
CA LEU A 83 3.98 -15.30 -10.79
C LEU A 83 4.44 -16.27 -11.88
N ASP A 84 5.74 -16.32 -12.19
CA ASP A 84 6.32 -17.21 -13.19
C ASP A 84 6.16 -18.68 -12.80
N GLU A 85 6.41 -19.02 -11.52
CA GLU A 85 6.12 -20.36 -10.97
C GLU A 85 4.64 -20.75 -11.09
N SER A 86 3.73 -19.76 -11.06
CA SER A 86 2.28 -19.95 -11.21
C SER A 86 1.81 -19.92 -12.67
N GLY A 87 2.72 -19.80 -13.65
CA GLY A 87 2.41 -19.72 -15.06
C GLY A 87 1.70 -18.42 -15.48
N ILE A 88 1.93 -17.32 -14.74
CA ILE A 88 1.31 -16.01 -15.01
C ILE A 88 2.34 -15.10 -15.68
N GLU A 89 2.30 -15.04 -17.02
CA GLU A 89 3.27 -14.28 -17.83
C GLU A 89 2.85 -12.82 -18.05
N GLN A 90 1.55 -12.52 -18.09
CA GLN A 90 1.03 -11.19 -18.38
C GLN A 90 0.07 -10.72 -17.29
N LEU A 91 0.23 -9.45 -16.91
CA LEU A 91 -0.61 -8.78 -15.92
C LEU A 91 -1.50 -7.74 -16.60
N HIS A 92 -2.81 -7.99 -16.55
CA HIS A 92 -3.80 -7.03 -17.02
C HIS A 92 -3.69 -5.71 -16.24
N ALA A 93 -3.47 -5.81 -14.94
CA ALA A 93 -3.20 -4.64 -14.10
C ALA A 93 -2.38 -5.01 -12.86
N VAL A 94 -1.63 -4.02 -12.36
CA VAL A 94 -1.07 -4.01 -11.01
C VAL A 94 -1.67 -2.83 -10.26
N VAL A 95 -2.39 -3.11 -9.18
CA VAL A 95 -3.02 -2.11 -8.30
C VAL A 95 -2.25 -2.10 -6.99
N GLY A 96 -1.54 -1.03 -6.72
CA GLY A 96 -0.73 -0.88 -5.51
C GLY A 96 -1.12 0.35 -4.69
N ALA A 97 -1.32 0.18 -3.38
CA ALA A 97 -1.59 1.27 -2.45
C ALA A 97 -0.45 1.43 -1.45
N SER A 98 0.00 2.67 -1.20
CA SER A 98 1.08 3.00 -0.27
C SER A 98 2.35 2.19 -0.59
N TYR A 99 2.88 1.37 0.35
CA TYR A 99 4.03 0.51 0.08
C TYR A 99 3.83 -0.41 -1.13
N GLY A 100 2.62 -0.95 -1.31
CA GLY A 100 2.27 -1.73 -2.50
C GLY A 100 2.34 -0.93 -3.79
N GLY A 101 2.06 0.37 -3.75
CA GLY A 101 2.25 1.27 -4.88
C GLY A 101 3.73 1.44 -5.24
N MET A 102 4.61 1.52 -4.23
CA MET A 102 6.07 1.56 -4.44
C MET A 102 6.59 0.26 -5.07
N VAL A 103 6.09 -0.91 -4.60
CA VAL A 103 6.42 -2.21 -5.20
C VAL A 103 5.89 -2.33 -6.63
N ALA A 104 4.68 -1.84 -6.89
CA ALA A 104 4.08 -1.82 -8.22
C ALA A 104 4.87 -0.94 -9.21
N LEU A 105 5.35 0.23 -8.76
CA LEU A 105 6.25 1.09 -9.54
C LEU A 105 7.57 0.38 -9.87
N SER A 106 8.19 -0.28 -8.86
CA SER A 106 9.41 -1.05 -9.07
C SER A 106 9.21 -2.21 -10.05
N LEU A 107 8.06 -2.90 -10.00
CA LEU A 107 7.75 -3.98 -10.94
C LEU A 107 7.59 -3.45 -12.37
N ALA A 108 6.89 -2.34 -12.54
CA ALA A 108 6.68 -1.73 -13.86
C ALA A 108 7.97 -1.15 -14.46
N GLU A 109 8.89 -0.64 -13.64
CA GLU A 109 10.21 -0.19 -14.06
C GLU A 109 11.09 -1.37 -14.53
N LEU A 110 11.16 -2.43 -13.71
CA LEU A 110 12.01 -3.60 -14.01
C LEU A 110 11.47 -4.43 -15.17
N HIS A 111 10.17 -4.53 -15.32
CA HIS A 111 9.50 -5.42 -16.27
C HIS A 111 8.34 -4.74 -17.01
N PRO A 112 8.62 -3.68 -17.78
CA PRO A 112 7.59 -2.83 -18.39
C PRO A 112 6.69 -3.59 -19.39
N THR A 113 7.17 -4.69 -19.97
CA THR A 113 6.38 -5.51 -20.90
C THR A 113 5.43 -6.50 -20.20
N ARG A 114 5.61 -6.73 -18.89
CA ARG A 114 4.78 -7.65 -18.10
C ARG A 114 3.49 -7.01 -17.61
N VAL A 115 3.44 -5.68 -17.56
CA VAL A 115 2.35 -4.89 -16.97
C VAL A 115 1.62 -4.10 -18.03
N GLU A 116 0.35 -4.41 -18.28
CA GLU A 116 -0.48 -3.66 -19.23
C GLU A 116 -0.96 -2.33 -18.63
N ARG A 117 -1.38 -2.36 -17.36
CA ARG A 117 -1.84 -1.20 -16.61
C ARG A 117 -1.23 -1.15 -15.21
N LEU A 118 -0.77 0.02 -14.84
CA LEU A 118 -0.29 0.32 -13.50
C LEU A 118 -1.25 1.29 -12.81
N ILE A 119 -1.77 0.94 -11.65
CA ILE A 119 -2.65 1.78 -10.82
C ILE A 119 -1.97 1.96 -9.47
N VAL A 120 -1.55 3.18 -9.17
CA VAL A 120 -0.81 3.53 -7.96
C VAL A 120 -1.64 4.48 -7.11
N ILE A 121 -1.85 4.13 -5.85
CA ILE A 121 -2.66 4.89 -4.89
C ILE A 121 -1.77 5.32 -3.72
N GLY A 122 -1.61 6.62 -3.50
CA GLY A 122 -0.85 7.16 -2.36
C GLY A 122 0.60 6.67 -2.32
N ALA A 123 1.29 6.63 -3.47
CA ALA A 123 2.72 6.32 -3.57
C ALA A 123 3.38 7.09 -4.72
N ALA A 124 4.66 7.36 -4.60
CA ALA A 124 5.44 8.09 -5.60
C ALA A 124 6.79 7.39 -5.84
N HIS A 125 7.62 7.96 -6.74
CA HIS A 125 8.89 7.37 -7.18
C HIS A 125 9.99 7.31 -6.11
N GLN A 126 9.83 8.05 -5.02
CA GLN A 126 10.74 8.05 -3.87
C GLN A 126 10.03 8.53 -2.60
N SER A 127 10.62 8.28 -1.44
CA SER A 127 10.13 8.83 -0.17
C SER A 127 10.49 10.30 -0.01
N THR A 128 9.57 11.08 0.62
CA THR A 128 9.88 12.45 1.02
C THR A 128 10.82 12.47 2.24
N PRO A 129 11.67 13.50 2.40
CA PRO A 129 12.48 13.68 3.60
C PRO A 129 11.65 13.70 4.90
N SER A 130 10.46 14.32 4.86
CA SER A 130 9.55 14.38 6.01
C SER A 130 9.04 12.99 6.40
N ALA A 131 8.56 12.19 5.44
CA ALA A 131 8.12 10.84 5.69
C ALA A 131 9.25 9.95 6.23
N THR A 132 10.48 10.09 5.69
CA THR A 132 11.67 9.41 6.18
C THR A 132 12.02 9.82 7.62
N ALA A 133 11.90 11.11 7.98
CA ALA A 133 12.15 11.59 9.34
C ALA A 133 11.19 10.93 10.34
N HIS A 134 9.89 10.93 10.05
CA HIS A 134 8.90 10.28 10.89
C HIS A 134 9.17 8.77 11.07
N ARG A 135 9.41 8.04 9.99
CA ARG A 135 9.73 6.61 10.05
C ARG A 135 11.05 6.33 10.77
N SER A 136 12.04 7.22 10.64
CA SER A 136 13.31 7.11 11.38
C SER A 136 13.08 7.16 12.88
N LEU A 137 12.24 8.09 13.39
CA LEU A 137 11.87 8.15 14.81
C LEU A 137 11.13 6.90 15.26
N GLN A 138 10.16 6.43 14.48
CA GLN A 138 9.44 5.18 14.77
C GLN A 138 10.39 3.98 14.89
N ARG A 139 11.36 3.84 13.96
CA ARG A 139 12.38 2.78 14.05
C ARG A 139 13.24 2.92 15.29
N LYS A 140 13.64 4.15 15.68
CA LYS A 140 14.42 4.38 16.89
C LYS A 140 13.69 3.94 18.15
N VAL A 141 12.36 4.15 18.23
CA VAL A 141 11.54 3.65 19.35
C VAL A 141 11.58 2.12 19.38
N VAL A 142 11.41 1.44 18.26
CA VAL A 142 11.46 -0.03 18.21
C VAL A 142 12.86 -0.56 18.52
N GLU A 143 13.91 0.06 17.99
CA GLU A 143 15.31 -0.30 18.30
C GLU A 143 15.64 -0.11 19.79
N LEU A 144 15.06 0.90 20.44
CA LEU A 144 15.19 1.08 21.89
C LEU A 144 14.46 -0.05 22.64
N GLY A 145 13.27 -0.45 22.17
CA GLY A 145 12.52 -1.58 22.72
C GLY A 145 13.36 -2.87 22.76
N PHE A 146 14.07 -3.18 21.68
CA PHE A 146 14.97 -4.35 21.62
C PHE A 146 16.07 -4.31 22.67
N ARG A 147 16.57 -3.13 23.07
CA ARG A 147 17.63 -3.00 24.08
C ARG A 147 17.15 -3.32 25.48
N VAL A 148 15.85 -3.22 25.73
CA VAL A 148 15.24 -3.37 27.06
C VAL A 148 14.24 -4.52 27.16
N GLY A 149 14.07 -5.31 26.07
CA GLY A 149 13.17 -6.47 26.03
C GLY A 149 11.68 -6.09 25.96
N LEU A 150 11.35 -4.91 25.41
CA LEU A 150 9.99 -4.36 25.25
C LEU A 150 9.71 -4.03 23.77
N GLU A 151 10.21 -4.85 22.86
CA GLU A 151 10.11 -4.58 21.42
C GLU A 151 8.67 -4.56 20.88
N SER A 152 7.77 -5.34 21.47
CA SER A 152 6.35 -5.36 21.08
C SER A 152 5.62 -4.11 21.53
N GLU A 153 5.85 -3.63 22.75
CA GLU A 153 5.31 -2.38 23.26
C GLU A 153 5.85 -1.18 22.48
N ALA A 154 7.15 -1.21 22.18
CA ALA A 154 7.80 -0.19 21.37
C ALA A 154 7.23 -0.15 19.93
N LEU A 155 6.93 -1.31 19.34
CA LEU A 155 6.24 -1.39 18.04
C LEU A 155 4.81 -0.83 18.11
N ALA A 156 4.07 -1.10 19.18
CA ALA A 156 2.75 -0.52 19.40
C ALA A 156 2.81 1.02 19.46
N ILE A 157 3.79 1.57 20.18
CA ILE A 157 4.02 3.02 20.25
C ILE A 157 4.38 3.58 18.86
N ALA A 158 5.30 2.94 18.14
CA ALA A 158 5.71 3.33 16.79
C ALA A 158 4.50 3.34 15.82
N ARG A 159 3.57 2.38 15.96
CA ARG A 159 2.31 2.39 15.21
C ARG A 159 1.41 3.55 15.59
N GLY A 160 1.28 3.87 16.87
CA GLY A 160 0.56 5.06 17.33
C GLY A 160 1.12 6.33 16.69
N MET A 161 2.46 6.49 16.67
CA MET A 161 3.12 7.61 15.98
C MET A 161 2.79 7.65 14.47
N ALA A 162 2.71 6.48 13.81
CA ALA A 162 2.34 6.42 12.40
C ALA A 162 0.89 6.91 12.16
N MET A 163 -0.05 6.58 13.04
CA MET A 163 -1.45 7.00 12.92
C MET A 163 -1.60 8.53 12.90
N THR A 164 -0.75 9.26 13.61
CA THR A 164 -0.77 10.74 13.59
C THR A 164 -0.27 11.35 12.27
N THR A 165 0.37 10.55 11.40
CA THR A 165 0.82 10.98 10.08
C THR A 165 -0.07 10.48 8.94
N TYR A 166 -0.90 9.46 9.18
CA TYR A 166 -1.85 8.94 8.20
C TYR A 166 -3.14 9.75 8.18
N SER A 167 -3.66 10.07 9.37
CA SER A 167 -4.83 10.92 9.56
C SER A 167 -4.49 12.41 9.38
N THR A 168 -5.46 13.17 8.89
CA THR A 168 -5.34 14.64 8.89
C THR A 168 -5.68 15.22 10.27
N SER A 169 -5.20 16.44 10.56
CA SER A 169 -5.61 17.16 11.77
C SER A 169 -7.14 17.29 11.85
N ARG A 170 -7.79 17.56 10.71
CA ARG A 170 -9.26 17.68 10.64
C ARG A 170 -9.98 16.39 11.00
N GLU A 171 -9.45 15.23 10.59
CA GLU A 171 -10.01 13.93 11.00
C GLU A 171 -9.89 13.74 12.51
N LEU A 172 -8.70 14.00 13.08
CA LEU A 172 -8.45 13.85 14.51
C LEU A 172 -9.33 14.82 15.34
N GLU A 173 -9.44 16.07 14.91
CA GLU A 173 -10.32 17.07 15.51
C GLU A 173 -11.79 16.62 15.49
N SER A 174 -12.28 16.15 14.35
CA SER A 174 -13.66 15.65 14.23
C SER A 174 -13.92 14.37 15.04
N ARG A 175 -12.92 13.49 15.16
CA ARG A 175 -13.04 12.22 15.88
C ARG A 175 -13.02 12.39 17.38
N PHE A 176 -12.26 13.39 17.88
CA PHE A 176 -12.00 13.62 19.31
C PHE A 176 -12.50 14.97 19.77
N ASP A 177 -13.65 15.40 19.23
CA ASP A 177 -14.35 16.62 19.62
C ASP A 177 -15.14 16.39 20.92
N PHE A 178 -14.43 16.34 22.06
CA PHE A 178 -14.97 16.20 23.38
C PHE A 178 -14.83 17.53 24.16
N ASP A 179 -15.86 17.96 24.87
CA ASP A 179 -15.82 19.15 25.71
C ASP A 179 -14.88 18.99 26.92
N ASP A 180 -14.87 17.77 27.52
CA ASP A 180 -13.96 17.45 28.63
C ASP A 180 -12.55 17.07 28.11
N PRO A 181 -11.51 17.85 28.49
CA PRO A 181 -10.13 17.54 28.10
C PRO A 181 -9.62 16.18 28.59
N LEU A 182 -10.08 15.70 29.76
CA LEU A 182 -9.67 14.39 30.29
C LEU A 182 -10.33 13.25 29.53
N GLU A 183 -11.56 13.41 29.06
CA GLU A 183 -12.23 12.46 28.23
C GLU A 183 -11.53 12.40 26.83
N ARG A 184 -11.23 13.56 26.25
CA ARG A 184 -10.48 13.67 24.99
C ARG A 184 -9.13 12.94 25.08
N GLU A 185 -8.34 13.19 26.12
CA GLU A 185 -7.05 12.53 26.34
C GLU A 185 -7.21 11.01 26.38
N ARG A 186 -8.15 10.49 27.18
CA ARG A 186 -8.40 9.04 27.31
C ARG A 186 -8.82 8.39 26.00
N GLU A 187 -9.67 9.04 25.21
CA GLU A 187 -10.13 8.48 23.94
C GLU A 187 -9.03 8.48 22.88
N ILE A 188 -8.18 9.50 22.84
CA ILE A 188 -6.98 9.52 21.99
C ILE A 188 -6.02 8.39 22.38
N GLU A 189 -5.71 8.23 23.66
CA GLU A 189 -4.83 7.17 24.14
C GLU A 189 -5.38 5.77 23.80
N ARG A 190 -6.69 5.56 24.00
CA ARG A 190 -7.36 4.30 23.63
C ARG A 190 -7.29 4.02 22.13
N PHE A 191 -7.47 5.04 21.29
CA PHE A 191 -7.37 4.91 19.82
C PHE A 191 -5.97 4.48 19.41
N LEU A 192 -4.93 5.17 19.89
CA LEU A 192 -3.54 4.87 19.57
C LEU A 192 -3.12 3.48 20.11
N ALA A 193 -3.50 3.13 21.33
CA ALA A 193 -3.22 1.84 21.94
C ALA A 193 -3.89 0.69 21.15
N ARG A 194 -5.13 0.88 20.71
CA ARG A 194 -5.87 -0.11 19.92
C ARG A 194 -5.22 -0.33 18.56
N ALA A 195 -4.82 0.74 17.86
CA ALA A 195 -4.09 0.68 16.59
C ALA A 195 -2.74 -0.04 16.76
N GLY A 196 -2.02 0.24 17.85
CA GLY A 196 -0.77 -0.43 18.20
C GLY A 196 -0.96 -1.93 18.42
N ALA A 197 -1.90 -2.32 19.28
CA ALA A 197 -2.17 -3.73 19.59
C ALA A 197 -2.58 -4.54 18.34
N GLN A 198 -3.43 -3.98 17.49
CA GLN A 198 -3.83 -4.61 16.22
C GLN A 198 -2.65 -4.76 15.26
N PHE A 199 -1.71 -3.83 15.25
CA PHE A 199 -0.55 -3.91 14.38
C PHE A 199 0.43 -4.98 14.85
N VAL A 200 0.75 -5.02 16.15
CA VAL A 200 1.64 -6.03 16.78
C VAL A 200 1.15 -7.45 16.54
N SER A 201 -0.18 -7.68 16.53
CA SER A 201 -0.73 -9.02 16.24
C SER A 201 -0.45 -9.53 14.82
N ARG A 202 -0.06 -8.65 13.90
CA ARG A 202 0.11 -8.95 12.47
C ARG A 202 1.52 -8.70 11.93
N CYS A 203 2.33 -7.94 12.67
CA CYS A 203 3.66 -7.52 12.23
C CYS A 203 4.66 -7.67 13.38
N SER A 204 5.71 -8.44 13.17
CA SER A 204 6.80 -8.51 14.16
C SER A 204 7.66 -7.24 14.13
N PRO A 205 8.32 -6.89 15.25
CA PRO A 205 9.22 -5.73 15.30
C PRO A 205 10.33 -5.76 14.24
N GLY A 206 10.96 -6.92 14.03
CA GLY A 206 11.99 -7.10 12.99
C GLY A 206 11.44 -6.88 11.58
N ARG A 207 10.24 -7.39 11.28
CA ARG A 207 9.56 -7.16 10.01
C ARG A 207 9.25 -5.68 9.79
N PHE A 208 8.76 -4.98 10.81
CA PHE A 208 8.51 -3.55 10.74
C PHE A 208 9.78 -2.77 10.40
N LEU A 209 10.91 -3.06 11.08
CA LEU A 209 12.18 -2.39 10.82
C LEU A 209 12.64 -2.59 9.36
N ALA A 210 12.58 -3.82 8.85
CA ALA A 210 12.99 -4.14 7.47
C ALA A 210 12.11 -3.40 6.44
N LEU A 211 10.78 -3.49 6.57
CA LEU A 211 9.85 -2.85 5.64
C LEU A 211 9.88 -1.32 5.74
N SER A 212 10.04 -0.76 6.94
CA SER A 212 10.18 0.67 7.15
C SER A 212 11.45 1.24 6.49
N ARG A 213 12.57 0.50 6.52
CA ARG A 213 13.79 0.86 5.79
C ARG A 213 13.60 0.73 4.27
N SER A 214 12.88 -0.30 3.82
CA SER A 214 12.56 -0.50 2.42
C SER A 214 11.73 0.65 1.84
N LEU A 215 10.76 1.18 2.61
CA LEU A 215 10.02 2.41 2.26
C LEU A 215 10.95 3.60 2.01
N ASP A 216 11.90 3.84 2.93
CA ASP A 216 12.79 5.00 2.83
C ASP A 216 13.82 4.87 1.70
N ARG A 217 14.17 3.64 1.32
CA ARG A 217 15.09 3.33 0.23
C ARG A 217 14.42 3.20 -1.12
N HIS A 218 13.09 3.31 -1.15
CA HIS A 218 12.37 3.27 -2.43
C HIS A 218 12.83 4.40 -3.34
N CYS A 219 13.29 4.02 -4.52
CA CYS A 219 13.66 4.94 -5.58
C CYS A 219 13.53 4.21 -6.93
N VAL A 220 12.67 4.68 -7.80
CA VAL A 220 12.49 4.19 -9.17
C VAL A 220 12.77 5.32 -10.16
N ASN A 221 13.22 4.96 -11.36
CA ASN A 221 13.31 5.88 -12.47
C ASN A 221 11.98 5.88 -13.24
N PRO A 222 11.15 6.94 -13.15
CA PRO A 222 9.86 6.97 -13.82
C PRO A 222 9.94 6.81 -15.35
N ALA A 223 11.06 7.22 -15.96
CA ALA A 223 11.27 7.08 -17.40
C ALA A 223 11.34 5.61 -17.86
N GLY A 224 11.60 4.66 -16.96
CA GLY A 224 11.52 3.22 -17.24
C GLY A 224 10.08 2.67 -17.31
N ILE A 225 9.09 3.42 -16.85
CA ILE A 225 7.69 3.00 -16.80
C ILE A 225 7.01 3.39 -18.11
N THR A 226 6.70 2.40 -18.96
CA THR A 226 6.12 2.60 -20.30
C THR A 226 4.67 2.14 -20.42
N CYS A 227 4.16 1.38 -19.45
CA CYS A 227 2.78 0.91 -19.42
C CYS A 227 1.80 2.07 -19.13
N ARG A 228 0.51 1.86 -19.46
CA ARG A 228 -0.53 2.82 -19.10
C ARG A 228 -0.63 2.95 -17.58
N THR A 229 -0.41 4.14 -17.07
CA THR A 229 -0.36 4.42 -15.63
C THR A 229 -1.49 5.33 -15.19
N LEU A 230 -2.14 4.98 -14.08
CA LEU A 230 -3.05 5.83 -13.33
C LEU A 230 -2.47 6.06 -11.94
N LEU A 231 -2.23 7.32 -11.60
CA LEU A 231 -1.83 7.74 -10.27
C LEU A 231 -3.07 8.31 -9.56
N ILE A 232 -3.31 7.86 -8.34
CA ILE A 232 -4.40 8.37 -7.49
C ILE A 232 -3.77 8.94 -6.22
N GLY A 233 -4.00 10.21 -5.96
CA GLY A 233 -3.53 10.90 -4.77
C GLY A 233 -4.64 11.54 -3.99
N VAL A 234 -4.38 11.83 -2.73
CA VAL A 234 -5.27 12.57 -1.83
C VAL A 234 -4.66 13.94 -1.57
N THR A 235 -5.47 14.99 -1.71
CA THR A 235 -4.97 16.37 -1.58
C THR A 235 -4.43 16.68 -0.18
N GLU A 236 -4.96 15.98 0.82
CA GLU A 236 -4.60 16.09 2.23
C GLU A 236 -3.55 15.07 2.68
N ASP A 237 -3.02 14.25 1.77
CA ASP A 237 -1.98 13.28 2.10
C ASP A 237 -0.65 13.98 2.38
N TYR A 238 -0.22 13.95 3.63
CA TYR A 238 1.03 14.54 4.08
C TYR A 238 2.27 13.70 3.73
N LEU A 239 2.11 12.37 3.62
CA LEU A 239 3.22 11.46 3.33
C LEU A 239 3.59 11.44 1.85
N VAL A 240 2.58 11.56 0.98
CA VAL A 240 2.72 11.57 -0.48
C VAL A 240 1.97 12.79 -1.05
N PRO A 241 2.55 13.98 -0.94
CA PRO A 241 1.87 15.21 -1.33
C PRO A 241 1.60 15.26 -2.84
N PRO A 242 0.54 15.95 -3.28
CA PRO A 242 0.18 16.09 -4.69
C PRO A 242 1.29 16.60 -5.60
N SER A 243 2.22 17.41 -5.07
CA SER A 243 3.40 17.91 -5.83
C SER A 243 4.29 16.76 -6.29
N GLN A 244 4.53 15.77 -5.44
CA GLN A 244 5.35 14.60 -5.74
C GLN A 244 4.67 13.69 -6.77
N LEU A 245 3.34 13.56 -6.71
CA LEU A 245 2.59 12.80 -7.72
C LEU A 245 2.57 13.51 -9.09
N ARG A 246 2.52 14.85 -9.12
CA ARG A 246 2.67 15.62 -10.36
C ARG A 246 4.04 15.45 -10.96
N GLU A 247 5.08 15.46 -10.13
CA GLU A 247 6.46 15.18 -10.56
C GLU A 247 6.59 13.77 -11.14
N LEU A 248 6.08 12.75 -10.46
CA LEU A 248 6.05 11.39 -10.96
C LEU A 248 5.31 11.30 -12.30
N ALA A 249 4.11 11.88 -12.40
CA ALA A 249 3.31 11.86 -13.63
C ALA A 249 4.02 12.51 -14.82
N ALA A 250 4.75 13.61 -14.58
CA ALA A 250 5.49 14.34 -15.62
C ALA A 250 6.71 13.59 -16.14
N ASN A 251 7.23 12.60 -15.38
CA ASN A 251 8.45 11.87 -15.72
C ASN A 251 8.20 10.41 -16.17
N ILE A 252 6.97 9.89 -16.08
CA ILE A 252 6.60 8.60 -16.64
C ILE A 252 6.60 8.68 -18.17
N SER A 253 7.28 7.74 -18.84
CA SER A 253 7.37 7.71 -20.31
C SER A 253 6.10 7.18 -20.99
N GLY A 254 5.35 6.32 -20.32
CA GLY A 254 4.07 5.80 -20.81
C GLY A 254 2.90 6.77 -20.66
N PRO A 255 1.72 6.46 -21.22
CA PRO A 255 0.51 7.25 -20.98
C PRO A 255 0.17 7.30 -19.49
N CYS A 256 0.14 8.50 -18.91
CA CYS A 256 -0.09 8.69 -17.48
C CYS A 256 -1.27 9.63 -17.21
N GLU A 257 -2.18 9.19 -16.34
CA GLU A 257 -3.30 9.99 -15.83
C GLU A 257 -3.08 10.20 -14.32
N LEU A 258 -3.28 11.42 -13.82
CA LEU A 258 -3.27 11.74 -12.39
C LEU A 258 -4.67 12.16 -11.94
N ALA A 259 -5.24 11.42 -11.00
CA ALA A 259 -6.49 11.72 -10.32
C ALA A 259 -6.18 12.17 -8.88
N LEU A 260 -6.66 13.35 -8.50
CA LEU A 260 -6.58 13.85 -7.13
C LEU A 260 -7.98 13.85 -6.53
N VAL A 261 -8.14 13.25 -5.36
CA VAL A 261 -9.37 13.25 -4.56
C VAL A 261 -9.14 14.01 -3.26
N SER A 262 -10.19 14.51 -2.64
CA SER A 262 -10.13 15.15 -1.32
C SER A 262 -10.73 14.22 -0.28
N SER A 263 -10.01 13.96 0.81
CA SER A 263 -10.48 13.13 1.92
C SER A 263 -9.86 13.59 3.24
N ILE A 264 -10.68 13.68 4.28
CA ILE A 264 -10.21 13.98 5.63
C ILE A 264 -9.31 12.86 6.19
N HIS A 265 -9.37 11.65 5.61
CA HIS A 265 -8.57 10.50 6.03
C HIS A 265 -7.13 10.52 5.48
N GLY A 266 -6.76 11.55 4.70
CA GLY A 266 -5.39 11.74 4.21
C GLY A 266 -4.82 10.49 3.54
N HIS A 267 -3.71 9.96 4.06
CA HIS A 267 -3.05 8.78 3.49
C HIS A 267 -3.91 7.51 3.55
N ASP A 268 -4.76 7.35 4.59
CA ASP A 268 -5.59 6.17 4.78
C ASP A 268 -6.90 6.20 3.95
N ALA A 269 -7.11 7.20 3.10
CA ALA A 269 -8.33 7.31 2.28
C ALA A 269 -8.62 6.08 1.42
N PHE A 270 -7.60 5.32 0.99
CA PHE A 270 -7.81 4.09 0.22
C PHE A 270 -8.44 2.95 1.05
N LEU A 271 -8.39 3.04 2.38
CA LEU A 271 -9.04 2.12 3.32
C LEU A 271 -10.38 2.67 3.84
N GLU A 272 -10.42 3.96 4.16
CA GLU A 272 -11.55 4.58 4.85
C GLU A 272 -12.57 5.20 3.88
N ASP A 273 -12.12 5.82 2.77
CA ASP A 273 -12.97 6.47 1.76
C ASP A 273 -12.97 5.71 0.42
N GLN A 274 -13.16 4.40 0.48
CA GLN A 274 -13.14 3.53 -0.71
C GLN A 274 -14.10 3.99 -1.82
N SER A 275 -15.22 4.61 -1.46
CA SER A 275 -16.22 5.12 -2.41
C SER A 275 -15.69 6.21 -3.35
N LEU A 276 -14.70 7.01 -2.92
CA LEU A 276 -14.05 8.02 -3.75
C LEU A 276 -13.12 7.40 -4.79
N ILE A 277 -12.45 6.33 -4.43
CA ILE A 277 -11.38 5.71 -5.24
C ILE A 277 -11.94 4.60 -6.14
N ALA A 278 -12.97 3.89 -5.70
CA ALA A 278 -13.55 2.74 -6.38
C ALA A 278 -13.95 3.02 -7.83
N PRO A 279 -14.71 4.07 -8.18
CA PRO A 279 -15.11 4.30 -9.56
C PRO A 279 -13.92 4.64 -10.47
N ILE A 280 -12.87 5.24 -9.92
CA ILE A 280 -11.65 5.61 -10.66
C ILE A 280 -10.88 4.34 -11.02
N VAL A 281 -10.63 3.45 -10.06
CA VAL A 281 -9.95 2.16 -10.26
C VAL A 281 -10.77 1.26 -11.20
N GLN A 282 -12.07 1.15 -10.98
CA GLN A 282 -12.95 0.31 -11.80
C GLN A 282 -12.96 0.75 -13.27
N ARG A 283 -13.04 2.06 -13.53
CA ARG A 283 -12.95 2.61 -14.88
C ARG A 283 -11.61 2.26 -15.54
N ALA A 284 -10.50 2.37 -14.80
CA ALA A 284 -9.17 2.06 -15.32
C ALA A 284 -9.01 0.57 -15.66
N LEU A 285 -9.54 -0.33 -14.83
CA LEU A 285 -9.50 -1.77 -15.07
C LEU A 285 -10.34 -2.20 -16.29
N LEU A 286 -11.50 -1.56 -16.52
CA LEU A 286 -12.42 -1.91 -17.60
C LEU A 286 -12.15 -1.18 -18.91
N SER A 287 -11.31 -0.14 -18.92
CA SER A 287 -10.99 0.62 -20.14
C SER A 287 -10.31 -0.29 -21.16
N ARG A 288 -10.91 -0.42 -22.36
CA ARG A 288 -10.27 -1.15 -23.47
C ARG A 288 -9.00 -0.39 -23.89
N VAL A 289 -7.91 -1.13 -24.12
CA VAL A 289 -6.75 -0.59 -24.85
C VAL A 289 -7.25 -0.23 -26.24
N ARG A 290 -7.33 1.06 -26.57
CA ARG A 290 -7.46 1.46 -27.96
C ARG A 290 -6.18 1.00 -28.66
N ALA A 291 -6.29 0.03 -29.57
CA ALA A 291 -5.19 -0.28 -30.46
C ALA A 291 -4.71 1.05 -31.07
N ALA A 292 -3.41 1.33 -30.92
CA ALA A 292 -2.80 2.42 -31.67
C ALA A 292 -2.99 2.12 -33.16
N ALA A 293 -3.71 3.01 -33.85
CA ALA A 293 -3.93 2.92 -35.29
C ALA A 293 -2.65 3.31 -36.02
#